data_4513f3225129401043c55488dec2be46
#
_entry.id   4513f3225129401043c55488dec2be46
#
_cell.length_a   1.000
_cell.length_b   1.000
_cell.length_c   1.000
_cell.angle_alpha   90.00
_cell.angle_beta   90.00
_cell.angle_gamma   90.00
#
_symmetry.space_group_name_H-M   'P 1'
#
loop_
_entity.id
_entity.type
_entity.pdbx_description
1 polymer ?
#
loop_
_entity_poly.entity_id
_entity_poly.type
_entity_poly.pdbx_seq_one_letter_code
_entity_poly.pdbx_strand_id
1 'polypeptide(L)'
;DTVMVIGCGMIGLGAIVRAALRGAKVIAVDLDDEKLEVARSLGATCLLNSKTEDVHARLMEYTGGLGPDVVIEAVGSAPTYVMAVQEVAFTGRVVYIGYAKSDVSFQTKLFVQKELDIRGSRNALPEDFRAVVRYLQQGHCPTNRLVTYETSLEQAGEMLQQWADDPAKVFRILVKF
;
A
#
# COMPACT_ATOMS: atom_id res chain seq x y z
N ASP A 1 12.78 -0.95 10.74
CA ASP A 1 11.70 -1.93 10.55
C ASP A 1 11.62 -2.36 9.09
N THR A 2 11.19 -3.60 8.87
CA THR A 2 10.75 -4.09 7.56
C THR A 2 9.24 -3.89 7.47
N VAL A 3 8.80 -3.14 6.46
CA VAL A 3 7.39 -2.79 6.26
C VAL A 3 6.89 -3.43 4.97
N MET A 4 5.88 -4.29 5.06
CA MET A 4 5.17 -4.82 3.90
C MET A 4 3.93 -3.97 3.63
N VAL A 5 3.74 -3.56 2.37
CA VAL A 5 2.52 -2.87 1.92
C VAL A 5 1.82 -3.75 0.90
N ILE A 6 0.57 -4.12 1.20
CA ILE A 6 -0.27 -4.91 0.31
C ILE A 6 -1.20 -3.97 -0.44
N GLY A 7 -1.04 -3.94 -1.76
CA GLY A 7 -1.73 -3.03 -2.67
C GLY A 7 -0.90 -1.79 -3.00
N CYS A 8 -0.54 -1.66 -4.28
CA CYS A 8 0.23 -0.54 -4.83
C CYS A 8 -0.68 0.47 -5.57
N GLY A 9 -1.91 0.64 -5.12
CA GLY A 9 -2.77 1.76 -5.51
C GLY A 9 -2.32 3.07 -4.84
N MET A 10 -3.06 4.16 -5.05
CA MET A 10 -2.70 5.49 -4.54
C MET A 10 -2.40 5.53 -3.04
N ILE A 11 -3.20 4.82 -2.24
CA ILE A 11 -3.03 4.76 -0.78
C ILE A 11 -1.77 3.97 -0.39
N GLY A 12 -1.59 2.79 -1.00
CA GLY A 12 -0.41 1.96 -0.73
C GLY A 12 0.88 2.63 -1.18
N LEU A 13 0.90 3.30 -2.33
CA LEU A 13 2.06 4.09 -2.79
C LEU A 13 2.40 5.22 -1.81
N GLY A 14 1.40 5.89 -1.24
CA GLY A 14 1.61 6.88 -0.18
C GLY A 14 2.25 6.28 1.07
N ALA A 15 1.83 5.08 1.48
CA ALA A 15 2.41 4.36 2.60
C ALA A 15 3.86 3.93 2.30
N ILE A 16 4.16 3.47 1.08
CA ILE A 16 5.51 3.10 0.61
C ILE A 16 6.45 4.29 0.71
N VAL A 17 6.08 5.44 0.12
CA VAL A 17 6.88 6.68 0.20
C VAL A 17 7.16 7.03 1.65
N ARG A 18 6.12 7.01 2.49
CA ARG A 18 6.28 7.40 3.89
C ARG A 18 7.19 6.46 4.67
N ALA A 19 7.05 5.15 4.47
CA ALA A 19 7.90 4.15 5.11
C ALA A 19 9.37 4.29 4.66
N ALA A 20 9.61 4.42 3.35
CA ALA A 20 10.93 4.62 2.78
C ALA A 20 11.61 5.88 3.31
N LEU A 21 10.91 7.01 3.37
CA LEU A 21 11.41 8.27 3.94
C LEU A 21 11.71 8.19 5.45
N ARG A 22 11.18 7.18 6.13
CA ARG A 22 11.50 6.89 7.54
C ARG A 22 12.64 5.89 7.69
N GLY A 23 13.26 5.47 6.59
CA GLY A 23 14.37 4.51 6.58
C GLY A 23 13.97 3.06 6.76
N ALA A 24 12.70 2.71 6.54
CA ALA A 24 12.25 1.33 6.56
C ALA A 24 12.71 0.58 5.30
N LYS A 25 12.94 -0.73 5.42
CA LYS A 25 13.00 -1.63 4.27
C LYS A 25 11.57 -1.92 3.83
N VAL A 26 11.22 -1.57 2.59
CA VAL A 26 9.84 -1.64 2.13
C VAL A 26 9.65 -2.79 1.14
N ILE A 27 8.72 -3.67 1.44
CA ILE A 27 8.25 -4.75 0.58
C ILE A 27 6.89 -4.32 0.00
N ALA A 28 6.78 -4.28 -1.31
CA ALA A 28 5.53 -3.97 -2.01
C ALA A 28 4.91 -5.26 -2.57
N VAL A 29 3.62 -5.46 -2.34
CA VAL A 29 2.86 -6.61 -2.83
C VAL A 29 1.69 -6.12 -3.67
N ASP A 30 1.58 -6.55 -4.92
CA ASP A 30 0.43 -6.26 -5.81
C ASP A 30 0.23 -7.43 -6.79
N LEU A 31 -0.83 -7.38 -7.61
CA LEU A 31 -1.11 -8.29 -8.71
C LEU A 31 -0.55 -7.79 -10.05
N ASP A 32 -0.11 -6.53 -10.10
CA ASP A 32 0.25 -5.79 -11.31
C ASP A 32 1.71 -5.34 -11.26
N ASP A 33 2.51 -5.83 -12.22
CA ASP A 33 3.94 -5.54 -12.30
C ASP A 33 4.22 -4.06 -12.58
N GLU A 34 3.37 -3.36 -13.34
CA GLU A 34 3.54 -1.93 -13.62
C GLU A 34 3.40 -1.11 -12.33
N LYS A 35 2.42 -1.47 -11.48
CA LYS A 35 2.26 -0.84 -10.16
C LYS A 35 3.43 -1.14 -9.22
N LEU A 36 3.96 -2.36 -9.29
CA LEU A 36 5.14 -2.74 -8.52
C LEU A 36 6.38 -1.93 -8.96
N GLU A 37 6.56 -1.67 -10.25
CA GLU A 37 7.65 -0.81 -10.73
C GLU A 37 7.47 0.66 -10.29
N VAL A 38 6.25 1.16 -10.24
CA VAL A 38 5.99 2.47 -9.62
C VAL A 38 6.36 2.45 -8.13
N ALA A 39 5.99 1.39 -7.40
CA ALA A 39 6.37 1.23 -5.99
C ALA A 39 7.89 1.19 -5.79
N ARG A 40 8.64 0.53 -6.69
CA ARG A 40 10.11 0.55 -6.71
C ARG A 40 10.65 1.98 -6.81
N SER A 41 10.11 2.76 -7.74
CA SER A 41 10.53 4.16 -7.95
C SER A 41 10.26 5.07 -6.75
N LEU A 42 9.37 4.64 -5.87
CA LEU A 42 8.96 5.33 -4.64
C LEU A 42 9.66 4.81 -3.37
N GLY A 43 10.60 3.87 -3.53
CA GLY A 43 11.46 3.40 -2.45
C GLY A 43 11.16 1.98 -1.93
N ALA A 44 10.31 1.20 -2.61
CA ALA A 44 10.19 -0.22 -2.31
C ALA A 44 11.48 -0.96 -2.73
N THR A 45 12.02 -1.78 -1.84
CA THR A 45 13.27 -2.51 -2.03
C THR A 45 13.05 -3.97 -2.42
N CYS A 46 11.85 -4.50 -2.19
CA CYS A 46 11.42 -5.82 -2.61
C CYS A 46 10.02 -5.71 -3.23
N LEU A 47 9.82 -6.36 -4.37
CA LEU A 47 8.55 -6.38 -5.10
C LEU A 47 8.08 -7.82 -5.20
N LEU A 48 6.82 -8.06 -4.90
CA LEU A 48 6.21 -9.39 -4.92
C LEU A 48 4.89 -9.33 -5.69
N ASN A 49 4.84 -10.01 -6.82
CA ASN A 49 3.60 -10.19 -7.57
C ASN A 49 2.84 -11.40 -7.03
N SER A 50 1.79 -11.16 -6.23
CA SER A 50 1.02 -12.22 -5.59
C SER A 50 0.17 -13.07 -6.53
N LYS A 51 0.14 -12.73 -7.83
CA LYS A 51 -0.49 -13.54 -8.88
C LYS A 51 0.45 -14.60 -9.43
N THR A 52 1.76 -14.34 -9.42
CA THR A 52 2.78 -15.17 -10.10
C THR A 52 3.81 -15.76 -9.16
N GLU A 53 3.90 -15.26 -7.92
CA GLU A 53 4.90 -15.70 -6.95
C GLU A 53 4.25 -16.25 -5.67
N ASP A 54 4.97 -17.15 -4.99
CA ASP A 54 4.66 -17.54 -3.62
C ASP A 54 5.16 -16.43 -2.66
N VAL A 55 4.22 -15.56 -2.27
CA VAL A 55 4.50 -14.42 -1.40
C VAL A 55 5.14 -14.85 -0.09
N HIS A 56 4.63 -15.94 0.53
CA HIS A 56 5.16 -16.44 1.79
C HIS A 56 6.64 -16.85 1.68
N ALA A 57 6.95 -17.71 0.70
CA ALA A 57 8.32 -18.19 0.50
C ALA A 57 9.29 -17.01 0.24
N ARG A 58 8.88 -16.05 -0.59
CA ARG A 58 9.69 -14.87 -0.91
C ARG A 58 9.87 -13.94 0.29
N LEU A 59 8.84 -13.77 1.12
CA LEU A 59 8.94 -12.99 2.36
C LEU A 59 9.90 -13.62 3.35
N MET A 60 9.80 -14.94 3.55
CA MET A 60 10.70 -15.66 4.45
C MET A 60 12.16 -15.57 3.99
N GLU A 61 12.42 -15.73 2.69
CA GLU A 61 13.74 -15.52 2.10
C GLU A 61 14.27 -14.10 2.37
N TYR A 62 13.48 -13.08 2.06
CA TYR A 62 13.89 -11.68 2.16
C TYR A 62 14.08 -11.21 3.61
N THR A 63 13.31 -11.75 4.55
CA THR A 63 13.33 -11.36 5.96
C THR A 63 14.15 -12.30 6.85
N GLY A 64 14.81 -13.30 6.27
CA GLY A 64 15.57 -14.30 7.05
C GLY A 64 14.68 -15.17 7.95
N GLY A 65 13.44 -15.45 7.51
CA GLY A 65 12.48 -16.28 8.22
C GLY A 65 11.64 -15.56 9.28
N LEU A 66 11.83 -14.25 9.48
CA LEU A 66 11.15 -13.51 10.55
C LEU A 66 9.80 -12.92 10.15
N GLY A 67 9.60 -12.65 8.86
CA GLY A 67 8.48 -11.87 8.36
C GLY A 67 8.66 -10.35 8.54
N PRO A 68 7.74 -9.51 8.00
CA PRO A 68 7.78 -8.06 8.15
C PRO A 68 7.33 -7.61 9.55
N ASP A 69 8.01 -6.61 10.13
CA ASP A 69 7.64 -6.02 11.44
C ASP A 69 6.29 -5.30 11.39
N VAL A 70 5.99 -4.71 10.23
CA VAL A 70 4.74 -3.97 10.01
C VAL A 70 4.13 -4.40 8.68
N VAL A 71 2.83 -4.67 8.68
CA VAL A 71 2.05 -4.90 7.46
C VAL A 71 0.98 -3.84 7.33
N ILE A 72 0.95 -3.16 6.18
CA ILE A 72 -0.08 -2.19 5.82
C ILE A 72 -0.93 -2.79 4.71
N GLU A 73 -2.22 -3.01 4.99
CA GLU A 73 -3.20 -3.52 4.05
C GLU A 73 -3.96 -2.35 3.43
N ALA A 74 -3.84 -2.16 2.10
CA ALA A 74 -4.40 -1.03 1.36
C ALA A 74 -5.25 -1.45 0.14
N VAL A 75 -5.71 -2.70 0.09
CA VAL A 75 -6.59 -3.25 -0.96
C VAL A 75 -8.04 -3.30 -0.52
N GLY A 76 -8.29 -3.83 0.68
CA GLY A 76 -9.65 -4.02 1.21
C GLY A 76 -10.34 -5.28 0.70
N SER A 77 -9.62 -6.39 0.58
CA SER A 77 -10.20 -7.69 0.22
C SER A 77 -10.00 -8.74 1.32
N ALA A 78 -10.89 -9.73 1.39
CA ALA A 78 -10.76 -10.77 2.40
C ALA A 78 -9.42 -11.54 2.31
N PRO A 79 -8.91 -11.93 1.13
CA PRO A 79 -7.61 -12.59 1.04
C PRO A 79 -6.44 -11.74 1.55
N THR A 80 -6.42 -10.45 1.23
CA THR A 80 -5.33 -9.54 1.66
C THR A 80 -5.39 -9.23 3.14
N TYR A 81 -6.59 -9.16 3.72
CA TYR A 81 -6.79 -9.05 5.16
C TYR A 81 -6.20 -10.25 5.91
N VAL A 82 -6.48 -11.47 5.43
CA VAL A 82 -5.95 -12.71 6.01
C VAL A 82 -4.44 -12.78 5.83
N MET A 83 -3.93 -12.48 4.64
CA MET A 83 -2.50 -12.43 4.33
C MET A 83 -1.75 -11.51 5.31
N ALA A 84 -2.30 -10.34 5.61
CA ALA A 84 -1.66 -9.38 6.52
C ALA A 84 -1.38 -9.98 7.91
N VAL A 85 -2.31 -10.77 8.45
CA VAL A 85 -2.14 -11.44 9.75
C VAL A 85 -1.23 -12.65 9.66
N GLN A 86 -1.27 -13.38 8.54
CA GLN A 86 -0.45 -14.57 8.35
C GLN A 86 1.01 -14.24 8.21
N GLU A 87 1.33 -13.17 7.46
CA GLU A 87 2.70 -12.84 7.07
C GLU A 87 3.43 -11.93 8.06
N VAL A 88 2.73 -11.17 8.90
CA VAL A 88 3.37 -10.30 9.90
C VAL A 88 4.24 -11.10 10.88
N ALA A 89 5.37 -10.55 11.26
CA ALA A 89 6.28 -11.14 12.26
C ALA A 89 5.62 -11.32 13.64
N PHE A 90 6.25 -12.11 14.51
CA PHE A 90 5.91 -12.13 15.93
C PHE A 90 6.11 -10.74 16.54
N THR A 91 5.23 -10.33 17.44
CA THR A 91 5.14 -8.99 18.03
C THR A 91 4.97 -7.86 17.01
N GLY A 92 4.57 -8.23 15.79
CA GLY A 92 4.43 -7.28 14.69
C GLY A 92 3.11 -6.51 14.72
N ARG A 93 3.01 -5.56 13.79
CA ARG A 93 1.87 -4.64 13.69
C ARG A 93 1.18 -4.78 12.35
N VAL A 94 -0.14 -4.95 12.36
CA VAL A 94 -0.99 -4.90 11.17
C VAL A 94 -1.82 -3.62 11.17
N VAL A 95 -1.80 -2.88 10.07
CA VAL A 95 -2.59 -1.65 9.88
C VAL A 95 -3.50 -1.82 8.67
N TYR A 96 -4.81 -1.86 8.90
CA TYR A 96 -5.82 -1.92 7.85
C TYR A 96 -6.24 -0.52 7.44
N ILE A 97 -6.08 -0.18 6.17
CA ILE A 97 -6.55 1.06 5.54
C ILE A 97 -7.62 0.74 4.50
N GLY A 98 -7.49 -0.38 3.79
CA GLY A 98 -8.47 -0.86 2.84
C GLY A 98 -9.78 -1.29 3.51
N TYR A 99 -10.91 -1.15 2.80
CA TYR A 99 -12.23 -1.58 3.30
C TYR A 99 -12.63 -2.90 2.66
N ALA A 100 -12.69 -3.96 3.45
CA ALA A 100 -13.38 -5.18 3.02
C ALA A 100 -14.90 -4.94 3.00
N LYS A 101 -15.54 -5.26 1.86
CA LYS A 101 -17.00 -5.09 1.69
C LYS A 101 -17.82 -6.24 2.28
N SER A 102 -17.16 -7.33 2.68
CA SER A 102 -17.76 -8.53 3.26
C SER A 102 -17.06 -8.88 4.57
N ASP A 103 -17.69 -9.73 5.35
CA ASP A 103 -17.06 -10.31 6.53
C ASP A 103 -15.78 -11.06 6.18
N VAL A 104 -14.78 -10.97 7.06
CA VAL A 104 -13.49 -11.65 6.91
C VAL A 104 -13.30 -12.62 8.07
N SER A 105 -13.06 -13.88 7.75
CA SER A 105 -12.80 -14.92 8.75
C SER A 105 -11.30 -15.04 9.01
N PHE A 106 -10.90 -14.94 10.28
CA PHE A 106 -9.52 -15.06 10.74
C PHE A 106 -9.30 -16.27 11.64
N GLN A 107 -8.12 -16.83 11.61
CA GLN A 107 -7.64 -17.71 12.67
C GLN A 107 -7.18 -16.84 13.86
N THR A 108 -8.10 -16.49 14.75
CA THR A 108 -7.83 -15.57 15.86
C THR A 108 -6.73 -16.04 16.80
N LYS A 109 -6.42 -17.35 16.82
CA LYS A 109 -5.25 -17.88 17.54
C LYS A 109 -3.93 -17.18 17.17
N LEU A 110 -3.80 -16.72 15.91
CA LEU A 110 -2.59 -16.02 15.44
C LEU A 110 -2.39 -14.68 16.15
N PHE A 111 -3.46 -14.01 16.54
CA PHE A 111 -3.38 -12.73 17.26
C PHE A 111 -2.67 -12.92 18.61
N VAL A 112 -3.01 -14.00 19.31
CA VAL A 112 -2.43 -14.33 20.60
C VAL A 112 -1.05 -14.96 20.45
N GLN A 113 -0.91 -15.94 19.54
CA GLN A 113 0.36 -16.64 19.35
C GLN A 113 1.50 -15.73 18.88
N LYS A 114 1.18 -14.73 18.02
CA LYS A 114 2.16 -13.78 17.52
C LYS A 114 2.22 -12.47 18.33
N GLU A 115 1.38 -12.30 19.35
CA GLU A 115 1.28 -11.06 20.17
C GLU A 115 1.10 -9.82 19.30
N LEU A 116 0.09 -9.85 18.40
CA LEU A 116 -0.09 -8.84 17.36
C LEU A 116 -0.74 -7.55 17.87
N ASP A 117 -0.24 -6.42 17.35
CA ASP A 117 -0.89 -5.11 17.43
C ASP A 117 -1.69 -4.89 16.13
N ILE A 118 -3.02 -4.90 16.20
CA ILE A 118 -3.90 -4.76 15.03
C ILE A 118 -4.65 -3.44 15.12
N ARG A 119 -4.54 -2.63 14.07
CA ARG A 119 -5.11 -1.29 14.00
C ARG A 119 -5.89 -1.06 12.72
N GLY A 120 -6.97 -0.28 12.83
CA GLY A 120 -7.59 0.40 11.71
C GLY A 120 -7.02 1.80 11.55
N SER A 121 -6.87 2.28 10.32
CA SER A 121 -6.48 3.66 10.04
C SER A 121 -7.50 4.27 9.07
N ARG A 122 -8.02 5.44 9.41
CA ARG A 122 -8.96 6.19 8.59
C ARG A 122 -8.81 7.69 8.80
N ASN A 123 -9.04 8.43 7.72
CA ASN A 123 -8.94 9.89 7.67
C ASN A 123 -7.52 10.41 7.96
N ALA A 124 -7.38 11.71 8.01
CA ALA A 124 -6.14 12.40 8.30
C ALA A 124 -6.42 13.60 9.19
N LEU A 125 -5.48 13.91 10.07
CA LEU A 125 -5.49 15.08 10.91
C LEU A 125 -4.78 16.25 10.20
N PRO A 126 -4.97 17.51 10.64
CA PRO A 126 -4.29 18.65 10.04
C PRO A 126 -2.76 18.54 10.03
N GLU A 127 -2.16 17.88 11.02
CA GLU A 127 -0.72 17.61 11.08
C GLU A 127 -0.25 16.64 9.99
N ASP A 128 -1.08 15.68 9.59
CA ASP A 128 -0.76 14.75 8.50
C ASP A 128 -0.68 15.50 7.16
N PHE A 129 -1.65 16.40 6.89
CA PHE A 129 -1.60 17.28 5.72
C PHE A 129 -0.35 18.16 5.71
N ARG A 130 0.01 18.76 6.85
CA ARG A 130 1.25 19.57 6.96
C ARG A 130 2.49 18.72 6.71
N ALA A 131 2.50 17.48 7.15
CA ALA A 131 3.60 16.55 6.89
C ALA A 131 3.73 16.22 5.39
N VAL A 132 2.62 15.93 4.71
CA VAL A 132 2.61 15.66 3.26
C VAL A 132 3.06 16.89 2.49
N VAL A 133 2.57 18.09 2.80
CA VAL A 133 3.00 19.34 2.15
C VAL A 133 4.52 19.53 2.28
N ARG A 134 5.10 19.27 3.45
CA ARG A 134 6.57 19.34 3.63
C ARG A 134 7.32 18.36 2.73
N TYR A 135 6.84 17.12 2.56
CA TYR A 135 7.47 16.15 1.65
C TYR A 135 7.44 16.63 0.20
N LEU A 136 6.30 17.18 -0.22
CA LEU A 136 6.14 17.71 -1.57
C LEU A 136 7.08 18.89 -1.82
N GLN A 137 7.17 19.82 -0.87
CA GLN A 137 8.06 20.97 -0.96
C GLN A 137 9.55 20.59 -0.96
N GLN A 138 9.92 19.53 -0.28
CA GLN A 138 11.28 19.00 -0.24
C GLN A 138 11.65 18.16 -1.48
N GLY A 139 10.70 17.92 -2.38
CA GLY A 139 10.93 17.10 -3.58
C GLY A 139 11.09 15.60 -3.32
N HIS A 140 10.75 15.13 -2.12
CA HIS A 140 10.90 13.72 -1.74
C HIS A 140 9.80 12.80 -2.28
N CYS A 141 8.74 13.36 -2.87
CA CYS A 141 7.65 12.59 -3.46
C CYS A 141 7.53 12.93 -4.96
N PRO A 142 7.83 11.99 -5.86
CA PRO A 142 7.72 12.21 -7.29
C PRO A 142 6.25 12.19 -7.74
N THR A 143 5.56 13.31 -7.58
CA THR A 143 4.12 13.45 -7.89
C THR A 143 3.78 13.13 -9.33
N ASN A 144 4.71 13.34 -10.26
CA ASN A 144 4.56 12.97 -11.67
C ASN A 144 4.40 11.45 -11.91
N ARG A 145 4.75 10.62 -10.93
CA ARG A 145 4.49 9.17 -10.97
C ARG A 145 3.14 8.80 -10.39
N LEU A 146 2.54 9.68 -9.59
CA LEU A 146 1.28 9.45 -8.90
C LEU A 146 0.09 10.08 -9.62
N VAL A 147 0.31 11.18 -10.34
CA VAL A 147 -0.71 11.84 -11.16
C VAL A 147 -0.64 11.27 -12.56
N THR A 148 -1.64 10.49 -12.94
CA THR A 148 -1.67 9.83 -14.25
C THR A 148 -2.16 10.78 -15.33
N TYR A 149 -3.21 11.56 -15.02
CA TYR A 149 -3.83 12.48 -15.96
C TYR A 149 -4.09 13.84 -15.33
N GLU A 150 -3.96 14.87 -16.15
CA GLU A 150 -4.46 16.21 -15.88
C GLU A 150 -5.54 16.53 -16.90
N THR A 151 -6.67 17.09 -16.50
CA THR A 151 -7.81 17.36 -17.35
C THR A 151 -8.48 18.68 -16.97
N SER A 152 -9.33 19.23 -17.87
CA SER A 152 -10.19 20.37 -17.56
C SER A 152 -11.49 19.89 -16.90
N LEU A 153 -12.27 20.85 -16.39
CA LEU A 153 -13.56 20.54 -15.78
C LEU A 153 -14.54 19.96 -16.82
N GLU A 154 -14.50 20.45 -18.05
CA GLU A 154 -15.38 20.01 -19.14
C GLU A 154 -15.16 18.53 -19.50
N GLN A 155 -13.90 18.06 -19.41
CA GLN A 155 -13.51 16.70 -19.78
C GLN A 155 -13.48 15.74 -18.57
N ALA A 156 -13.74 16.24 -17.36
CA ALA A 156 -13.64 15.44 -16.13
C ALA A 156 -14.55 14.21 -16.14
N GLY A 157 -15.75 14.32 -16.73
CA GLY A 157 -16.71 13.22 -16.85
C GLY A 157 -16.17 12.07 -17.71
N GLU A 158 -15.58 12.39 -18.86
CA GLU A 158 -14.96 11.40 -19.76
C GLU A 158 -13.78 10.70 -19.09
N MET A 159 -12.93 11.45 -18.38
CA MET A 159 -11.79 10.89 -17.65
C MET A 159 -12.21 9.98 -16.50
N LEU A 160 -13.31 10.29 -15.81
CA LEU A 160 -13.88 9.41 -14.78
C LEU A 160 -14.42 8.12 -15.39
N GLN A 161 -15.04 8.18 -16.58
CA GLN A 161 -15.50 7.00 -17.28
C GLN A 161 -14.32 6.11 -17.72
N GLN A 162 -13.26 6.69 -18.28
CA GLN A 162 -12.05 5.96 -18.63
C GLN A 162 -11.42 5.27 -17.41
N TRP A 163 -11.42 5.95 -16.26
CA TRP A 163 -10.95 5.34 -15.01
C TRP A 163 -11.85 4.18 -14.56
N ALA A 164 -13.15 4.30 -14.71
CA ALA A 164 -14.07 3.22 -14.38
C ALA A 164 -13.89 1.99 -15.29
N ASP A 165 -13.59 2.22 -16.56
CA ASP A 165 -13.40 1.18 -17.58
C ASP A 165 -12.05 0.44 -17.40
N ASP A 166 -10.98 1.16 -17.00
CA ASP A 166 -9.65 0.57 -16.77
C ASP A 166 -8.98 1.14 -15.50
N PRO A 167 -9.44 0.71 -14.30
CA PRO A 167 -8.94 1.24 -13.04
C PRO A 167 -7.48 0.88 -12.74
N ALA A 168 -6.90 -0.06 -13.48
CA ALA A 168 -5.51 -0.46 -13.29
C ALA A 168 -4.54 0.62 -13.76
N LYS A 169 -4.88 1.35 -14.84
CA LYS A 169 -4.01 2.35 -15.47
C LYS A 169 -4.05 3.75 -14.84
N VAL A 170 -4.96 3.99 -13.90
CA VAL A 170 -5.17 5.34 -13.36
C VAL A 170 -4.91 5.36 -11.85
N PHE A 171 -3.86 6.04 -11.42
CA PHE A 171 -3.62 6.29 -9.99
C PHE A 171 -4.40 7.52 -9.51
N ARG A 172 -4.27 8.65 -10.22
CA ARG A 172 -4.93 9.91 -9.87
C ARG A 172 -5.17 10.77 -11.10
N ILE A 173 -6.34 11.41 -11.14
CA ILE A 173 -6.70 12.45 -12.09
C ILE A 173 -6.72 13.79 -11.36
N LEU A 174 -6.04 14.80 -11.90
CA LEU A 174 -6.15 16.19 -11.46
C LEU A 174 -7.04 16.96 -12.44
N VAL A 175 -8.05 17.64 -11.89
CA VAL A 175 -8.89 18.57 -12.65
C VAL A 175 -8.38 19.99 -12.42
N LYS A 176 -8.06 20.69 -13.50
CA LYS A 176 -7.64 22.11 -13.48
C LYS A 176 -8.84 22.99 -13.75
N PHE A 177 -8.95 24.05 -12.98
CA PHE A 177 -9.99 25.09 -13.11
C PHE A 177 -9.42 26.34 -13.77
#